data_a813bcd8854f8be1f8345bc3c031bcde
#
_entry.id   a813bcd8854f8be1f8345bc3c031bcde
#
_cell.length_a   1.000
_cell.length_b   1.000
_cell.length_c   1.000
_cell.angle_alpha   90.00
_cell.angle_beta   90.00
_cell.angle_gamma   90.00
#
_symmetry.space_group_name_H-M   'P 1'
#
loop_
_entity.id
_entity.type
_entity.pdbx_description
1 polymer ?
#
loop_
_entity_poly.entity_id
_entity_poly.type
_entity_poly.pdbx_seq_one_letter_code
_entity_poly.pdbx_strand_id
1 'polypeptide(L)'
;MYSRILVPLDGSPTANLALHHAAVLARLNGATIVLLHVIEEMKHSNGFERPRIYIEEVRPGFLAAGQKLLDEAALRLRQGGLVVETVLLESNGERVSVLIAQQALTTQCELVVLGTHGRRGVDRLLMGSDAEQLARIAPVPVMLVRQSTTVPKMSNASTCTVPAMLSGDVIRP
;
A
#
# COMPACT_ATOMS: atom_id res chain seq x y z
N MET A 1 17.70 1.87 -5.73
CA MET A 1 17.33 0.50 -5.35
C MET A 1 16.78 0.60 -3.94
N TYR A 2 15.56 0.16 -3.69
CA TYR A 2 14.91 0.35 -2.37
C TYR A 2 15.45 -0.68 -1.38
N SER A 3 15.91 -0.23 -0.21
CA SER A 3 16.38 -1.09 0.90
C SER A 3 15.31 -1.30 1.97
N ARG A 4 14.35 -0.40 2.09
CA ARG A 4 13.25 -0.49 3.06
C ARG A 4 11.95 -0.01 2.43
N ILE A 5 10.90 -0.82 2.54
CA ILE A 5 9.59 -0.57 1.93
C ILE A 5 8.51 -0.58 3.02
N LEU A 6 7.78 0.53 3.17
CA LEU A 6 6.66 0.65 4.10
C LEU A 6 5.37 0.16 3.43
N VAL A 7 4.63 -0.71 4.11
CA VAL A 7 3.35 -1.24 3.63
C VAL A 7 2.28 -1.05 4.70
N PRO A 8 1.42 -0.04 4.56
CA PRO A 8 0.25 0.11 5.41
C PRO A 8 -0.77 -0.99 5.15
N LEU A 9 -1.25 -1.63 6.23
CA LEU A 9 -2.25 -2.71 6.19
C LEU A 9 -3.49 -2.34 7.01
N ASP A 10 -4.66 -2.52 6.41
CA ASP A 10 -5.95 -2.34 7.07
C ASP A 10 -6.83 -3.60 6.99
N GLY A 11 -6.30 -4.68 6.41
CA GLY A 11 -7.02 -5.93 6.18
C GLY A 11 -7.87 -5.93 4.90
N SER A 12 -7.91 -4.85 4.13
CA SER A 12 -8.64 -4.79 2.86
C SER A 12 -8.00 -5.66 1.77
N PRO A 13 -8.76 -6.09 0.76
CA PRO A 13 -8.22 -6.83 -0.39
C PRO A 13 -7.14 -6.05 -1.15
N THR A 14 -7.30 -4.72 -1.26
CA THR A 14 -6.32 -3.84 -1.93
C THR A 14 -5.03 -3.69 -1.13
N ALA A 15 -5.10 -3.64 0.20
CA ALA A 15 -3.91 -3.66 1.06
C ALA A 15 -3.16 -4.99 0.95
N ASN A 16 -3.86 -6.12 0.87
CA ASN A 16 -3.24 -7.43 0.64
C ASN A 16 -2.58 -7.51 -0.76
N LEU A 17 -3.19 -6.90 -1.77
CA LEU A 17 -2.58 -6.82 -3.10
C LEU A 17 -1.33 -5.92 -3.08
N ALA A 18 -1.37 -4.79 -2.38
CA ALA A 18 -0.21 -3.92 -2.17
C ALA A 18 0.94 -4.68 -1.47
N LEU A 19 0.61 -5.47 -0.45
CA LEU A 19 1.58 -6.33 0.23
C LEU A 19 2.23 -7.34 -0.73
N HIS A 20 1.45 -7.94 -1.64
CA HIS A 20 1.98 -8.85 -2.64
C HIS A 20 2.99 -8.15 -3.58
N HIS A 21 2.65 -6.97 -4.11
CA HIS A 21 3.57 -6.18 -4.95
C HIS A 21 4.82 -5.76 -4.19
N ALA A 22 4.68 -5.31 -2.94
CA ALA A 22 5.82 -4.98 -2.08
C ALA A 22 6.73 -6.18 -1.83
N ALA A 23 6.17 -7.38 -1.64
CA ALA A 23 6.95 -8.61 -1.47
C ALA A 23 7.77 -8.96 -2.72
N VAL A 24 7.21 -8.77 -3.92
CA VAL A 24 7.95 -8.96 -5.18
C VAL A 24 9.11 -7.97 -5.27
N LEU A 25 8.85 -6.68 -5.01
CA LEU A 25 9.88 -5.65 -5.03
C LEU A 25 10.98 -5.93 -3.99
N ALA A 26 10.59 -6.35 -2.78
CA ALA A 26 11.54 -6.66 -1.72
C ALA A 26 12.45 -7.82 -2.08
N ARG A 27 11.93 -8.88 -2.71
CA ARG A 27 12.78 -10.00 -3.21
C ARG A 27 13.78 -9.55 -4.26
N LEU A 28 13.34 -8.72 -5.21
CA LEU A 28 14.21 -8.23 -6.29
C LEU A 28 15.34 -7.30 -5.80
N ASN A 29 15.09 -6.58 -4.71
CA ASN A 29 16.01 -5.58 -4.16
C ASN A 29 16.76 -6.03 -2.90
N GLY A 30 16.42 -7.15 -2.30
CA GLY A 30 16.89 -7.54 -0.97
C GLY A 30 16.39 -6.60 0.14
N ALA A 31 15.19 -6.03 -0.04
CA ALA A 31 14.68 -5.00 0.86
C ALA A 31 13.99 -5.60 2.10
N THR A 32 14.04 -4.86 3.21
CA THR A 32 13.22 -5.09 4.39
C THR A 32 11.81 -4.52 4.17
N ILE A 33 10.78 -5.28 4.51
CA ILE A 33 9.41 -4.80 4.54
C ILE A 33 9.06 -4.33 5.95
N VAL A 34 8.54 -3.11 6.06
CA VAL A 34 7.97 -2.56 7.30
C VAL A 34 6.46 -2.57 7.15
N LEU A 35 5.78 -3.43 7.90
CA LEU A 35 4.32 -3.49 7.94
C LEU A 35 3.80 -2.50 8.98
N LEU A 36 2.87 -1.66 8.59
CA LEU A 36 2.25 -0.68 9.46
C LEU A 36 0.74 -0.93 9.55
N HIS A 37 0.21 -1.00 10.76
CA HIS A 37 -1.23 -0.90 11.00
C HIS A 37 -1.53 0.28 11.92
N VAL A 38 -2.53 1.09 11.55
CA VAL A 38 -3.01 2.23 12.34
C VAL A 38 -4.40 1.93 12.85
N ILE A 39 -4.58 1.95 14.17
CA ILE A 39 -5.87 1.83 14.83
C ILE A 39 -6.50 3.23 14.89
N GLU A 40 -7.65 3.38 14.24
CA GLU A 40 -8.40 4.63 14.23
C GLU A 40 -9.43 4.64 15.35
N GLU A 41 -9.09 5.22 16.50
CA GLU A 41 -9.94 5.24 17.70
C GLU A 41 -11.31 5.92 17.45
N MET A 42 -11.33 7.04 16.74
CA MET A 42 -12.57 7.80 16.48
C MET A 42 -13.60 7.06 15.62
N LYS A 43 -13.19 6.05 14.85
CA LYS A 43 -14.12 5.24 14.05
C LYS A 43 -14.86 4.19 14.88
N HIS A 44 -14.42 3.97 16.10
CA HIS A 44 -14.90 2.90 16.97
C HIS A 44 -15.62 3.41 18.23
N SER A 45 -15.48 4.70 18.55
CA SER A 45 -16.27 5.31 19.62
C SER A 45 -17.55 5.89 19.05
N ASN A 46 -18.70 5.35 19.48
CA ASN A 46 -20.00 5.85 19.06
C ASN A 46 -20.39 7.18 19.75
N GLY A 47 -19.42 7.90 20.34
CA GLY A 47 -19.62 9.18 21.00
C GLY A 47 -20.44 9.12 22.32
N PHE A 48 -21.04 7.98 22.62
CA PHE A 48 -21.86 7.76 23.83
C PHE A 48 -21.15 6.87 24.86
N GLU A 49 -20.00 6.27 24.51
CA GLU A 49 -19.26 5.43 25.44
C GLU A 49 -18.49 6.30 26.43
N ARG A 50 -18.57 5.94 27.71
CA ARG A 50 -17.73 6.57 28.74
C ARG A 50 -16.26 6.29 28.41
N PRO A 51 -15.36 7.29 28.44
CA PRO A 51 -13.95 7.10 28.10
C PRO A 51 -13.27 5.90 28.79
N ARG A 52 -13.71 5.61 30.02
CA ARG A 52 -13.21 4.49 30.82
C ARG A 52 -13.56 3.12 30.20
N ILE A 53 -14.79 2.94 29.71
CA ILE A 53 -15.24 1.68 29.05
C ILE A 53 -14.44 1.46 27.77
N TYR A 54 -14.21 2.52 27.01
CA TYR A 54 -13.38 2.43 25.80
C TYR A 54 -11.96 1.94 26.14
N ILE A 55 -11.30 2.56 27.13
CA ILE A 55 -9.91 2.24 27.51
C ILE A 55 -9.81 0.83 28.07
N GLU A 56 -10.73 0.42 28.94
CA GLU A 56 -10.63 -0.84 29.71
C GLU A 56 -11.15 -2.05 28.92
N GLU A 57 -12.18 -1.89 28.09
CA GLU A 57 -12.88 -3.01 27.46
C GLU A 57 -12.70 -3.05 25.93
N VAL A 58 -12.73 -1.90 25.25
CA VAL A 58 -12.77 -1.85 23.79
C VAL A 58 -11.39 -1.76 23.16
N ARG A 59 -10.55 -0.85 23.66
CA ARG A 59 -9.19 -0.62 23.15
C ARG A 59 -8.31 -1.87 23.11
N PRO A 60 -8.28 -2.74 24.17
CA PRO A 60 -7.46 -3.94 24.13
C PRO A 60 -7.82 -4.89 22.98
N GLY A 61 -9.11 -4.97 22.65
CA GLY A 61 -9.59 -5.78 21.50
C GLY A 61 -9.06 -5.28 20.16
N PHE A 62 -9.02 -3.95 19.94
CA PHE A 62 -8.47 -3.37 18.72
C PHE A 62 -6.96 -3.54 18.63
N LEU A 63 -6.24 -3.36 19.73
CA LEU A 63 -4.81 -3.61 19.79
C LEU A 63 -4.50 -5.07 19.44
N ALA A 64 -5.21 -6.02 20.05
CA ALA A 64 -5.03 -7.44 19.79
C ALA A 64 -5.36 -7.80 18.31
N ALA A 65 -6.44 -7.25 17.76
CA ALA A 65 -6.81 -7.47 16.36
C ALA A 65 -5.78 -6.88 15.38
N GLY A 66 -5.30 -5.67 15.64
CA GLY A 66 -4.26 -5.02 14.84
C GLY A 66 -2.93 -5.78 14.90
N GLN A 67 -2.52 -6.22 16.09
CA GLN A 67 -1.32 -7.05 16.26
C GLN A 67 -1.45 -8.38 15.52
N LYS A 68 -2.58 -9.06 15.64
CA LYS A 68 -2.86 -10.31 14.91
C LYS A 68 -2.76 -10.13 13.40
N LEU A 69 -3.32 -9.05 12.85
CA LEU A 69 -3.24 -8.72 11.42
C LEU A 69 -1.78 -8.61 10.96
N LEU A 70 -0.95 -7.89 11.73
CA LEU A 70 0.47 -7.72 11.43
C LEU A 70 1.24 -9.03 11.55
N ASP A 71 1.01 -9.81 12.60
CA ASP A 71 1.71 -11.08 12.86
C ASP A 71 1.42 -12.11 11.76
N GLU A 72 0.17 -12.23 11.34
CA GLU A 72 -0.22 -13.14 10.24
C GLU A 72 0.42 -12.74 8.91
N ALA A 73 0.48 -11.44 8.61
CA ALA A 73 1.13 -10.94 7.40
C ALA A 73 2.65 -11.15 7.48
N ALA A 74 3.26 -10.81 8.60
CA ALA A 74 4.70 -10.97 8.82
C ALA A 74 5.13 -12.44 8.74
N LEU A 75 4.36 -13.35 9.34
CA LEU A 75 4.65 -14.79 9.29
C LEU A 75 4.69 -15.30 7.85
N ARG A 76 3.68 -14.96 7.03
CA ARG A 76 3.64 -15.36 5.62
C ARG A 76 4.84 -14.86 4.82
N LEU A 77 5.24 -13.60 5.04
CA LEU A 77 6.38 -13.02 4.34
C LEU A 77 7.71 -13.62 4.79
N ARG A 78 7.89 -13.84 6.09
CA ARG A 78 9.10 -14.48 6.66
C ARG A 78 9.27 -15.93 6.20
N GLN A 79 8.17 -16.68 6.08
CA GLN A 79 8.18 -18.02 5.46
C GLN A 79 8.61 -17.97 3.99
N GLY A 80 8.35 -16.86 3.30
CA GLY A 80 8.85 -16.58 1.95
C GLY A 80 10.28 -16.03 1.89
N GLY A 81 11.03 -16.05 3.01
CA GLY A 81 12.43 -15.62 3.07
C GLY A 81 12.65 -14.11 3.13
N LEU A 82 11.62 -13.31 3.40
CA LEU A 82 11.73 -11.86 3.50
C LEU A 82 12.03 -11.41 4.94
N VAL A 83 12.81 -10.34 5.07
CA VAL A 83 13.01 -9.64 6.35
C VAL A 83 11.82 -8.71 6.57
N VAL A 84 11.17 -8.82 7.74
CA VAL A 84 9.94 -8.09 8.05
C VAL A 84 9.97 -7.51 9.45
N GLU A 85 9.69 -6.23 9.54
CA GLU A 85 9.41 -5.48 10.77
C GLU A 85 7.92 -5.14 10.85
N THR A 86 7.39 -4.97 12.04
CA THR A 86 5.97 -4.62 12.25
C THR A 86 5.85 -3.41 13.14
N VAL A 87 4.94 -2.52 12.82
CA VAL A 87 4.62 -1.30 13.58
C VAL A 87 3.11 -1.22 13.76
N LEU A 88 2.67 -1.14 15.00
CA LEU A 88 1.28 -0.88 15.37
C LEU A 88 1.21 0.52 15.99
N LEU A 89 0.35 1.37 15.43
CA LEU A 89 0.12 2.72 15.92
C LEU A 89 -1.36 2.94 16.27
N GLU A 90 -1.60 3.81 17.22
CA GLU A 90 -2.93 4.39 17.49
C GLU A 90 -2.99 5.79 16.89
N SER A 91 -4.12 6.15 16.28
CA SER A 91 -4.22 7.43 15.56
C SER A 91 -4.23 8.65 16.48
N ASN A 92 -4.72 8.51 17.72
CA ASN A 92 -4.85 9.60 18.70
C ASN A 92 -5.47 10.88 18.08
N GLY A 93 -6.42 10.68 17.13
CA GLY A 93 -7.04 11.78 16.39
C GLY A 93 -6.27 12.30 15.17
N GLU A 94 -5.04 11.84 14.94
CA GLU A 94 -4.26 12.20 13.76
C GLU A 94 -4.76 11.42 12.52
N ARG A 95 -4.56 11.98 11.34
CA ARG A 95 -4.93 11.31 10.09
C ARG A 95 -3.98 10.18 9.76
N VAL A 96 -4.52 9.07 9.26
CA VAL A 96 -3.74 7.88 8.88
C VAL A 96 -2.66 8.22 7.86
N SER A 97 -2.97 9.04 6.86
CA SER A 97 -1.99 9.48 5.85
C SER A 97 -0.79 10.23 6.43
N VAL A 98 -1.01 11.06 7.47
CA VAL A 98 0.07 11.78 8.16
C VAL A 98 0.94 10.81 8.96
N LEU A 99 0.33 9.89 9.69
CA LEU A 99 1.06 8.86 10.43
C LEU A 99 1.89 7.95 9.51
N ILE A 100 1.36 7.59 8.34
CA ILE A 100 2.12 6.83 7.35
C ILE A 100 3.34 7.62 6.86
N ALA A 101 3.17 8.91 6.54
CA ALA A 101 4.27 9.77 6.10
C ALA A 101 5.35 9.93 7.17
N GLN A 102 4.96 10.17 8.42
CA GLN A 102 5.87 10.24 9.56
C GLN A 102 6.60 8.91 9.80
N GLN A 103 5.87 7.81 9.70
CA GLN A 103 6.45 6.47 9.91
C GLN A 103 7.44 6.10 8.81
N ALA A 104 7.23 6.54 7.56
CA ALA A 104 8.20 6.35 6.49
C ALA A 104 9.55 6.99 6.81
N LEU A 105 9.55 8.19 7.42
CA LEU A 105 10.77 8.86 7.89
C LEU A 105 11.39 8.13 9.09
N THR A 106 10.57 7.84 10.11
CA THR A 106 11.04 7.21 11.35
C THR A 106 11.70 5.87 11.12
N THR A 107 11.15 5.07 10.20
CA THR A 107 11.70 3.75 9.84
C THR A 107 12.65 3.79 8.66
N GLN A 108 13.00 4.99 8.17
CA GLN A 108 13.91 5.19 7.04
C GLN A 108 13.49 4.39 5.79
N CYS A 109 12.19 4.28 5.55
CA CYS A 109 11.69 3.67 4.34
C CYS A 109 11.88 4.57 3.13
N GLU A 110 12.22 3.99 1.99
CA GLU A 110 12.51 4.67 0.73
C GLU A 110 11.36 4.57 -0.27
N LEU A 111 10.35 3.76 0.05
CA LEU A 111 9.14 3.56 -0.76
C LEU A 111 7.97 3.25 0.17
N VAL A 112 6.81 3.82 -0.12
CA VAL A 112 5.53 3.39 0.45
C VAL A 112 4.72 2.68 -0.64
N VAL A 113 4.21 1.48 -0.33
CA VAL A 113 3.32 0.72 -1.22
C VAL A 113 1.99 0.52 -0.52
N LEU A 114 0.90 1.08 -1.08
CA LEU A 114 -0.41 0.97 -0.47
C LEU A 114 -1.54 0.76 -1.49
N GLY A 115 -2.66 0.22 -1.03
CA GLY A 115 -3.87 0.08 -1.83
C GLY A 115 -4.54 1.43 -2.08
N THR A 116 -5.12 1.62 -3.26
CA THR A 116 -5.88 2.85 -3.58
C THR A 116 -7.17 2.98 -2.80
N HIS A 117 -7.68 1.90 -2.18
CA HIS A 117 -8.91 1.89 -1.38
C HIS A 117 -8.66 1.08 -0.11
N GLY A 118 -9.25 1.52 1.00
CA GLY A 118 -9.28 0.76 2.25
C GLY A 118 -10.59 -0.03 2.41
N ARG A 119 -10.94 -0.34 3.65
CA ARG A 119 -12.14 -1.13 4.06
C ARG A 119 -13.47 -0.58 3.51
N ARG A 120 -13.55 0.71 3.19
CA ARG A 120 -14.76 1.38 2.72
C ARG A 120 -14.95 1.35 1.21
N GLY A 121 -14.13 0.63 0.45
CA GLY A 121 -14.05 0.61 -1.01
C GLY A 121 -15.39 0.49 -1.75
N VAL A 122 -16.19 1.56 -1.73
CA VAL A 122 -17.57 1.57 -2.23
C VAL A 122 -17.64 1.93 -3.70
N ASP A 123 -16.67 2.70 -4.22
CA ASP A 123 -16.66 3.09 -5.63
C ASP A 123 -15.29 2.86 -6.27
N ARG A 124 -15.28 2.00 -7.28
CA ARG A 124 -14.08 1.60 -8.05
C ARG A 124 -13.42 2.73 -8.85
N LEU A 125 -14.02 3.91 -8.86
CA LEU A 125 -13.58 5.08 -9.63
C LEU A 125 -12.85 6.14 -8.79
N LEU A 126 -13.06 6.19 -7.48
CA LEU A 126 -12.48 7.22 -6.62
C LEU A 126 -11.34 6.66 -5.79
N MET A 127 -10.22 7.37 -5.73
CA MET A 127 -9.12 7.08 -4.83
C MET A 127 -9.54 7.37 -3.40
N GLY A 128 -9.16 6.49 -2.44
CA GLY A 128 -9.43 6.73 -1.02
C GLY A 128 -8.73 7.98 -0.52
N SER A 129 -9.38 8.71 0.40
CA SER A 129 -8.90 9.99 0.95
C SER A 129 -7.48 9.91 1.53
N ASP A 130 -7.16 8.81 2.22
CA ASP A 130 -5.82 8.63 2.81
C ASP A 130 -4.76 8.36 1.74
N ALA A 131 -5.10 7.59 0.70
CA ALA A 131 -4.19 7.33 -0.42
C ALA A 131 -3.93 8.60 -1.23
N GLU A 132 -4.97 9.40 -1.49
CA GLU A 132 -4.83 10.70 -2.18
C GLU A 132 -3.99 11.67 -1.37
N GLN A 133 -4.29 11.80 -0.09
CA GLN A 133 -3.55 12.72 0.76
C GLN A 133 -2.10 12.28 0.92
N LEU A 134 -1.85 10.98 1.14
CA LEU A 134 -0.49 10.46 1.25
C LEU A 134 0.33 10.73 -0.01
N ALA A 135 -0.26 10.55 -1.20
CA ALA A 135 0.42 10.86 -2.47
C ALA A 135 0.88 12.33 -2.58
N ARG A 136 0.21 13.26 -1.86
CA ARG A 136 0.55 14.68 -1.83
C ARG A 136 1.62 15.04 -0.79
N ILE A 137 1.65 14.35 0.35
CA ILE A 137 2.48 14.72 1.51
C ILE A 137 3.63 13.77 1.79
N ALA A 138 3.69 12.62 1.13
CA ALA A 138 4.70 11.61 1.40
C ALA A 138 6.12 12.16 1.14
N PRO A 139 7.06 11.94 2.07
CA PRO A 139 8.45 12.37 1.91
C PRO A 139 9.26 11.46 0.99
N VAL A 140 8.69 10.34 0.57
CA VAL A 140 9.30 9.31 -0.30
C VAL A 140 8.34 8.92 -1.42
N PRO A 141 8.80 8.29 -2.51
CA PRO A 141 7.92 7.75 -3.55
C PRO A 141 6.80 6.89 -3.01
N VAL A 142 5.63 6.98 -3.64
CA VAL A 142 4.43 6.22 -3.28
C VAL A 142 3.97 5.38 -4.45
N MET A 143 3.87 4.09 -4.26
CA MET A 143 3.28 3.16 -5.21
C MET A 143 1.84 2.85 -4.80
N LEU A 144 0.89 3.27 -5.64
CA LEU A 144 -0.53 3.02 -5.45
C LEU A 144 -0.93 1.74 -6.20
N VAL A 145 -1.47 0.77 -5.46
CA VAL A 145 -1.91 -0.52 -6.01
C VAL A 145 -3.42 -0.54 -6.11
N ARG A 146 -3.92 -0.78 -7.30
CA ARG A 146 -5.35 -0.84 -7.60
C ARG A 146 -5.77 -2.27 -7.91
N GLN A 147 -6.91 -2.69 -7.41
CA GLN A 147 -7.52 -3.93 -7.85
C GLN A 147 -8.02 -3.76 -9.29
N SER A 148 -7.39 -4.44 -10.24
CA SER A 148 -7.83 -4.40 -11.63
C SER A 148 -9.16 -5.13 -11.77
N THR A 149 -10.20 -4.39 -12.12
CA THR A 149 -11.42 -5.00 -12.66
C THR A 149 -11.25 -5.08 -14.16
N THR A 150 -11.05 -6.27 -14.67
CA THR A 150 -11.02 -6.62 -16.10
C THR A 150 -10.12 -5.71 -16.94
N VAL A 151 -9.03 -6.26 -17.40
CA VAL A 151 -8.32 -5.69 -18.57
C VAL A 151 -9.37 -5.50 -19.65
N PRO A 152 -9.58 -4.29 -20.21
CA PRO A 152 -10.34 -4.18 -21.44
C PRO A 152 -9.63 -5.10 -22.42
N LYS A 153 -10.34 -6.07 -23.03
CA LYS A 153 -9.84 -6.79 -24.19
C LYS A 153 -9.44 -5.69 -25.18
N MET A 154 -8.15 -5.48 -25.35
CA MET A 154 -7.68 -4.72 -26.50
C MET A 154 -8.13 -5.54 -27.69
N SER A 155 -9.18 -5.08 -28.35
CA SER A 155 -9.56 -5.56 -29.66
C SER A 155 -8.32 -5.40 -30.53
N ASN A 156 -7.85 -6.52 -31.09
CA ASN A 156 -6.84 -6.51 -32.14
C ASN A 156 -7.30 -5.53 -33.22
N ALA A 157 -6.73 -4.36 -33.24
CA ALA A 157 -6.92 -3.40 -34.29
C ALA A 157 -5.58 -2.77 -34.63
N SER A 158 -5.17 -3.04 -35.80
CA SER A 158 -4.16 -2.33 -36.59
C SER A 158 -2.73 -2.80 -36.41
N THR A 159 -2.38 -3.75 -37.23
CA THR A 159 -1.06 -3.92 -37.84
C THR A 159 -0.46 -2.54 -38.14
N CYS A 160 0.53 -2.16 -37.37
CA CYS A 160 1.35 -0.99 -37.67
C CYS A 160 2.20 -1.39 -38.88
N THR A 161 1.73 -1.05 -40.09
CA THR A 161 2.50 -1.19 -41.36
C THR A 161 3.61 -0.15 -41.27
N VAL A 162 4.83 -0.58 -41.01
CA VAL A 162 6.02 0.25 -41.17
C VAL A 162 6.16 0.53 -42.65
N PRO A 163 6.17 1.78 -43.13
CA PRO A 163 6.42 2.06 -44.55
C PRO A 163 7.87 1.65 -44.89
N ALA A 164 8.01 0.80 -45.89
CA ALA A 164 9.32 0.44 -46.42
C ALA A 164 10.03 1.70 -46.90
N MET A 165 11.13 2.06 -46.25
CA MET A 165 12.04 3.08 -46.74
C MET A 165 12.69 2.59 -48.05
N LEU A 166 12.54 3.43 -49.07
CA LEU A 166 13.09 3.33 -50.40
C LEU A 166 14.58 2.94 -50.37
N SER A 167 14.90 1.89 -51.12
CA SER A 167 16.23 1.52 -51.49
C SER A 167 16.85 2.63 -52.36
N GLY A 168 17.93 3.22 -51.85
CA GLY A 168 18.66 4.24 -52.58
C GLY A 168 19.32 3.71 -53.83
N ASP A 169 19.18 4.48 -54.88
CA ASP A 169 19.90 4.31 -56.16
C ASP A 169 21.39 4.48 -55.95
N VAL A 170 22.12 3.45 -56.34
CA VAL A 170 23.56 3.47 -56.46
C VAL A 170 23.93 4.16 -57.75
N ILE A 171 24.44 5.39 -57.67
CA ILE A 171 25.13 6.04 -58.76
C ILE A 171 26.54 5.44 -58.87
N ARG A 172 26.86 4.84 -59.98
CA ARG A 172 28.24 4.50 -60.40
C ARG A 172 28.76 5.54 -61.41
N PRO A 173 30.07 5.63 -61.51
CA PRO A 173 30.88 6.78 -61.88
C PRO A 173 30.84 7.21 -63.31
#